data_5119137c072a8b9e8e9e905f36aacfd9
#
_entry.id   5119137c072a8b9e8e9e905f36aacfd9
#
_cell.length_a   1.000
_cell.length_b   1.000
_cell.length_c   1.000
_cell.angle_alpha   90.00
_cell.angle_beta   90.00
_cell.angle_gamma   90.00
#
_symmetry.space_group_name_H-M   'P 1'
#
loop_
_entity.id
_entity.type
_entity.pdbx_description
1 polymer ?
#
loop_
_entity_poly.entity_id
_entity_poly.type
_entity_poly.pdbx_seq_one_letter_code
_entity_poly.pdbx_strand_id
1 'polypeptide(L)'
;MDYGLLDEKGVLIENPRAYRVATDQEMQAAWQVIDKRAMFEKTGIAALNFNTVYQLYRRVLSGDEALKKAKTLLMMPDLLGYHLTGAMGTEYTNATTTGLMDVHTRTWSGEILSALGIPEGIFTPIDRAGTLRGTP
;
A
#
# COMPACT_ATOMS: atom_id res chain seq x y z
N MET A 1 -4.57 -5.53 -3.37
CA MET A 1 -4.80 -4.19 -3.91
C MET A 1 -5.60 -3.31 -2.99
N ASP A 2 -6.68 -3.84 -2.42
CA ASP A 2 -7.42 -3.12 -1.40
C ASP A 2 -6.71 -3.19 -0.06
N TYR A 3 -6.94 -2.18 0.76
CA TYR A 3 -6.27 -2.01 2.05
C TYR A 3 -7.18 -1.29 3.04
N GLY A 4 -6.87 -1.43 4.32
CA GLY A 4 -7.46 -0.64 5.39
C GLY A 4 -6.43 0.32 5.98
N LEU A 5 -6.92 1.45 6.46
CA LEU A 5 -6.13 2.44 7.19
C LEU A 5 -6.52 2.40 8.67
N LEU A 6 -5.54 2.24 9.52
CA LEU A 6 -5.70 2.17 10.98
C LEU A 6 -5.13 3.42 11.63
N ASP A 7 -5.78 3.87 12.70
CA ASP A 7 -5.32 4.96 13.54
C ASP A 7 -4.24 4.51 14.55
N GLU A 8 -3.83 5.40 15.42
CA GLU A 8 -2.82 5.15 16.47
C GLU A 8 -3.24 4.07 17.48
N LYS A 9 -4.54 3.78 17.58
CA LYS A 9 -5.09 2.75 18.46
C LYS A 9 -5.30 1.42 17.77
N GLY A 10 -4.95 1.32 16.48
CA GLY A 10 -5.18 0.14 15.66
C GLY A 10 -6.64 -0.06 15.26
N VAL A 11 -7.43 1.02 15.23
CA VAL A 11 -8.83 0.98 14.80
C VAL A 11 -8.96 1.47 13.37
N LEU A 12 -9.80 0.82 12.57
CA LEU A 12 -10.11 1.26 11.21
C LEU A 12 -10.67 2.69 11.22
N ILE A 13 -10.06 3.57 10.42
CA ILE A 13 -10.49 4.96 10.26
C ILE A 13 -11.76 5.04 9.42
N GLU A 14 -11.85 4.19 8.41
CA GLU A 14 -12.99 4.07 7.48
C GLU A 14 -13.09 2.65 6.94
N ASN A 15 -14.19 2.30 6.31
CA ASN A 15 -14.30 1.04 5.57
C ASN A 15 -13.30 1.04 4.40
N PRO A 16 -12.61 -0.09 4.14
CA PRO A 16 -11.75 -0.22 2.97
C PRO A 16 -12.52 0.10 1.68
N ARG A 17 -11.88 0.83 0.77
CA ARG A 17 -12.45 1.20 -0.52
C ARG A 17 -12.12 0.13 -1.56
N ALA A 18 -13.12 -0.27 -2.36
CA ALA A 18 -12.92 -1.25 -3.41
C ALA A 18 -12.06 -0.67 -4.55
N TYR A 19 -11.13 -1.46 -5.06
CA TYR A 19 -10.25 -1.09 -6.17
C TYR A 19 -11.00 -0.77 -7.48
N ARG A 20 -12.23 -1.25 -7.62
CA ARG A 20 -13.06 -1.09 -8.83
C ARG A 20 -13.44 0.35 -9.15
N VAL A 21 -13.22 1.28 -8.22
CA VAL A 21 -13.41 2.72 -8.46
C VAL A 21 -12.16 3.40 -9.03
N ALA A 22 -11.07 2.66 -9.23
CA ALA A 22 -9.84 3.17 -9.79
C ALA A 22 -10.02 3.56 -11.27
N THR A 23 -9.34 4.63 -11.69
CA THR A 23 -9.31 5.14 -13.06
C THR A 23 -7.87 5.25 -13.55
N ASP A 24 -7.70 5.44 -14.85
CA ASP A 24 -6.36 5.66 -15.43
C ASP A 24 -5.78 7.04 -15.09
N GLN A 25 -6.60 7.95 -14.64
CA GLN A 25 -6.22 9.34 -14.38
C GLN A 25 -5.10 9.46 -13.33
N GLU A 26 -5.23 8.75 -12.22
CA GLU A 26 -4.25 8.78 -11.15
C GLU A 26 -2.94 8.10 -11.57
N MET A 27 -3.05 7.02 -12.33
CA MET A 27 -1.89 6.32 -12.89
C MET A 27 -1.10 7.22 -13.83
N GLN A 28 -1.77 7.90 -14.75
CA GLN A 28 -1.15 8.85 -15.67
C GLN A 28 -0.55 10.05 -14.92
N ALA A 29 -1.22 10.56 -13.90
CA ALA A 29 -0.70 11.64 -13.06
C ALA A 29 0.57 11.22 -12.32
N ALA A 30 0.63 10.00 -11.80
CA ALA A 30 1.83 9.46 -11.14
C ALA A 30 3.03 9.39 -12.10
N TRP A 31 2.80 9.04 -13.36
CA TRP A 31 3.87 8.97 -14.36
C TRP A 31 4.41 10.33 -14.80
N GLN A 32 3.75 11.42 -14.47
CA GLN A 32 4.30 12.77 -14.62
C GLN A 32 5.31 13.11 -13.51
N VAL A 33 5.27 12.39 -12.40
CA VAL A 33 6.15 12.60 -11.25
C VAL A 33 7.30 11.61 -11.24
N ILE A 34 7.01 10.33 -11.53
CA ILE A 34 8.02 9.27 -11.61
C ILE A 34 7.77 8.45 -12.88
N ASP A 35 8.83 8.26 -13.65
CA ASP A 35 8.75 7.57 -14.94
C ASP A 35 8.18 6.15 -14.81
N LYS A 36 7.26 5.79 -15.71
CA LYS A 36 6.61 4.47 -15.76
C LYS A 36 7.63 3.33 -15.82
N ARG A 37 8.66 3.48 -16.66
CA ARG A 37 9.70 2.45 -16.82
C ARG A 37 10.53 2.31 -15.54
N ALA A 38 10.89 3.44 -14.92
CA ALA A 38 11.62 3.43 -13.65
C ALA A 38 10.82 2.74 -12.55
N MET A 39 9.50 2.96 -12.48
CA MET A 39 8.63 2.24 -11.55
C MET A 39 8.65 0.73 -11.82
N PHE A 40 8.54 0.32 -13.09
CA PHE A 40 8.57 -1.09 -13.46
C PHE A 40 9.92 -1.74 -13.12
N GLU A 41 11.03 -1.09 -13.45
CA GLU A 41 12.38 -1.62 -13.15
C GLU A 41 12.60 -1.80 -11.65
N LYS A 42 11.99 -0.95 -10.83
CA LYS A 42 12.07 -1.03 -9.38
C LYS A 42 11.13 -2.08 -8.77
N THR A 43 9.92 -2.19 -9.25
CA THR A 43 8.87 -3.02 -8.65
C THR A 43 8.64 -4.35 -9.34
N GLY A 44 9.04 -4.48 -10.60
CA GLY A 44 8.81 -5.68 -11.41
C GLY A 44 7.34 -5.97 -11.72
N ILE A 45 6.42 -5.04 -11.42
CA ILE A 45 4.98 -5.27 -11.60
C ILE A 45 4.40 -4.43 -12.74
N ALA A 46 3.52 -5.06 -13.52
CA ALA A 46 2.78 -4.35 -14.56
C ALA A 46 1.92 -3.24 -13.95
N ALA A 47 1.94 -2.07 -14.60
CA ALA A 47 1.13 -0.95 -14.17
C ALA A 47 -0.34 -1.19 -14.54
N LEU A 48 -1.15 -1.34 -13.52
CA LEU A 48 -2.60 -1.45 -13.59
C LEU A 48 -3.20 -0.33 -12.73
N ASN A 49 -4.22 0.35 -13.22
CA ASN A 49 -4.79 1.52 -12.56
C ASN A 49 -5.26 1.25 -11.12
N PHE A 50 -5.57 -0.01 -10.80
CA PHE A 50 -6.01 -0.44 -9.48
C PHE A 50 -4.88 -0.93 -8.56
N ASN A 51 -3.60 -0.86 -8.96
CA ASN A 51 -2.52 -1.10 -8.02
C ASN A 51 -2.62 -0.13 -6.84
N THR A 52 -2.23 -0.59 -5.66
CA THR A 52 -2.34 0.17 -4.41
C THR A 52 -1.68 1.54 -4.49
N VAL A 53 -0.53 1.64 -5.18
CA VAL A 53 0.20 2.89 -5.37
C VAL A 53 -0.68 4.00 -5.97
N TYR A 54 -1.49 3.69 -6.98
CA TYR A 54 -2.34 4.69 -7.64
C TYR A 54 -3.56 5.04 -6.80
N GLN A 55 -4.11 4.09 -6.08
CA GLN A 55 -5.19 4.34 -5.11
C GLN A 55 -4.72 5.29 -4.00
N LEU A 56 -3.51 5.08 -3.47
CA LEU A 56 -2.91 5.97 -2.47
C LEU A 56 -2.58 7.34 -3.04
N TYR A 57 -2.05 7.39 -4.27
CA TYR A 57 -1.75 8.67 -4.92
C TYR A 57 -3.00 9.51 -5.13
N ARG A 58 -4.13 8.90 -5.47
CA ARG A 58 -5.43 9.59 -5.51
C ARG A 58 -5.76 10.26 -4.18
N ARG A 59 -5.53 9.58 -3.06
CA ARG A 59 -5.73 10.15 -1.73
C ARG A 59 -4.79 11.33 -1.45
N VAL A 60 -3.54 11.22 -1.87
CA VAL A 60 -2.56 12.33 -1.76
C VAL A 60 -3.04 13.53 -2.54
N LEU A 61 -3.43 13.36 -3.81
CA LEU A 61 -3.91 14.44 -4.68
C LEU A 61 -5.15 15.14 -4.14
N SER A 62 -6.05 14.42 -3.49
CA SER A 62 -7.29 14.96 -2.91
C SER A 62 -7.11 15.55 -1.51
N GLY A 63 -5.94 15.42 -0.89
CA GLY A 63 -5.72 15.85 0.49
C GLY A 63 -6.54 15.06 1.50
N ASP A 64 -6.70 13.75 1.27
CA ASP A 64 -7.56 12.84 2.01
C ASP A 64 -7.24 12.82 3.51
N GLU A 65 -8.23 13.11 4.34
CA GLU A 65 -8.07 13.20 5.80
C GLU A 65 -7.80 11.83 6.44
N ALA A 66 -8.37 10.75 5.91
CA ALA A 66 -8.11 9.40 6.43
C ALA A 66 -6.64 9.01 6.25
N LEU A 67 -6.04 9.34 5.09
CA LEU A 67 -4.62 9.10 4.86
C LEU A 67 -3.74 9.92 5.82
N LYS A 68 -4.09 11.16 6.10
CA LYS A 68 -3.35 12.03 7.03
C LYS A 68 -3.39 11.50 8.47
N LYS A 69 -4.50 10.89 8.88
CA LYS A 69 -4.68 10.31 10.22
C LYS A 69 -4.12 8.89 10.35
N ALA A 70 -3.86 8.22 9.22
CA ALA A 70 -3.41 6.84 9.23
C ALA A 70 -2.05 6.69 9.93
N LYS A 71 -1.95 5.67 10.77
CA LYS A 71 -0.69 5.23 11.39
C LYS A 71 -0.24 3.90 10.84
N THR A 72 -1.16 3.08 10.34
CA THR A 72 -0.84 1.79 9.74
C THR A 72 -1.74 1.53 8.54
N LEU A 73 -1.14 1.03 7.46
CA LEU A 73 -1.83 0.48 6.31
C LEU A 73 -1.66 -1.04 6.33
N LEU A 74 -2.76 -1.78 6.24
CA LEU A 74 -2.74 -3.23 6.08
C LEU A 74 -3.50 -3.61 4.81
N MET A 75 -2.88 -4.46 4.00
CA MET A 75 -3.58 -5.06 2.85
C MET A 75 -4.72 -5.95 3.36
N MET A 76 -5.77 -6.17 2.55
CA MET A 76 -6.97 -6.86 3.02
C MET A 76 -6.72 -8.21 3.69
N PRO A 77 -5.89 -9.12 3.14
CA PRO A 77 -5.58 -10.37 3.84
C PRO A 77 -4.89 -10.17 5.19
N ASP A 78 -3.98 -9.19 5.25
CA ASP A 78 -3.26 -8.85 6.48
C ASP A 78 -4.19 -8.21 7.51
N LEU A 79 -5.12 -7.38 7.06
CA LEU A 79 -6.16 -6.77 7.91
C LEU A 79 -7.07 -7.83 8.54
N LEU A 80 -7.50 -8.82 7.77
CA LEU A 80 -8.26 -9.96 8.29
C LEU A 80 -7.45 -10.75 9.32
N GLY A 81 -6.18 -11.03 9.01
CA GLY A 81 -5.26 -11.66 9.95
C GLY A 81 -5.11 -10.88 11.25
N TYR A 82 -4.99 -9.55 11.15
CA TYR A 82 -4.91 -8.66 12.31
C TYR A 82 -6.18 -8.75 13.19
N HIS A 83 -7.36 -8.75 12.58
CA HIS A 83 -8.60 -8.89 13.34
C HIS A 83 -8.73 -10.24 14.04
N LEU A 84 -8.12 -11.29 13.50
CA LEU A 84 -8.14 -12.62 14.11
C LEU A 84 -7.09 -12.80 15.23
N THR A 85 -5.93 -12.16 15.09
CA THR A 85 -4.77 -12.46 15.94
C THR A 85 -4.24 -11.26 16.73
N GLY A 86 -4.65 -10.04 16.38
CA GLY A 86 -4.09 -8.82 16.93
C GLY A 86 -2.68 -8.45 16.41
N ALA A 87 -2.09 -9.27 15.53
CA ALA A 87 -0.74 -9.04 15.00
C ALA A 87 -0.77 -8.34 13.65
N MET A 88 -0.02 -7.25 13.53
CA MET A 88 0.13 -6.49 12.29
C MET A 88 1.34 -6.97 11.49
N GLY A 89 1.24 -6.91 10.17
CA GLY A 89 2.34 -7.22 9.26
C GLY A 89 1.87 -7.18 7.82
N THR A 90 2.78 -7.29 6.88
CA THR A 90 2.48 -7.36 5.44
C THR A 90 3.08 -8.61 4.85
N GLU A 91 2.26 -9.40 4.16
CA GLU A 91 2.72 -10.62 3.49
C GLU A 91 3.36 -10.29 2.15
N TYR A 92 4.50 -10.92 1.86
CA TYR A 92 5.36 -10.61 0.72
C TYR A 92 4.64 -10.70 -0.64
N THR A 93 3.93 -11.79 -0.92
CA THR A 93 3.32 -11.99 -2.25
C THR A 93 2.23 -10.95 -2.53
N ASN A 94 1.52 -10.52 -1.48
CA ASN A 94 0.55 -9.45 -1.61
C ASN A 94 1.22 -8.08 -1.71
N ALA A 95 2.31 -7.85 -1.00
CA ALA A 95 3.10 -6.61 -1.11
C ALA A 95 3.59 -6.37 -2.55
N THR A 96 3.95 -7.42 -3.29
CA THR A 96 4.38 -7.29 -4.70
C THR A 96 3.32 -6.66 -5.58
N THR A 97 2.03 -6.84 -5.27
CA THR A 97 0.92 -6.31 -6.08
C THR A 97 0.67 -4.82 -5.89
N THR A 98 1.31 -4.21 -4.90
CA THR A 98 1.05 -2.81 -4.52
C THR A 98 1.62 -1.79 -5.51
N GLY A 99 2.67 -2.15 -6.24
CA GLY A 99 3.48 -1.20 -7.02
C GLY A 99 4.35 -0.31 -6.14
N LEU A 100 4.60 -0.69 -4.89
CA LEU A 100 5.37 0.06 -3.89
C LEU A 100 6.55 -0.70 -3.33
N MET A 101 6.67 -2.00 -3.59
CA MET A 101 7.78 -2.81 -3.11
C MET A 101 8.92 -2.84 -4.13
N ASP A 102 10.14 -2.55 -3.66
CA ASP A 102 11.35 -2.73 -4.45
C ASP A 102 11.70 -4.22 -4.50
N VAL A 103 11.71 -4.80 -5.69
CA VAL A 103 11.99 -6.23 -5.88
C VAL A 103 13.45 -6.61 -5.58
N HIS A 104 14.37 -5.65 -5.65
CA HIS A 104 15.79 -5.89 -5.41
C HIS A 104 16.10 -5.97 -3.93
N THR A 105 15.47 -5.14 -3.11
CA THR A 105 15.64 -5.11 -1.65
C THR A 105 14.57 -5.90 -0.91
N ARG A 106 13.42 -6.19 -1.55
CA ARG A 106 12.23 -6.81 -0.96
C ARG A 106 11.65 -6.01 0.19
N THR A 107 11.81 -4.70 0.13
CA THR A 107 11.29 -3.73 1.10
C THR A 107 10.48 -2.66 0.38
N TRP A 108 9.76 -1.82 1.13
CA TRP A 108 9.05 -0.69 0.56
C TRP A 108 10.01 0.27 -0.12
N SER A 109 9.66 0.75 -1.31
CA SER A 109 10.46 1.70 -2.07
C SER A 109 10.30 3.12 -1.51
N GLY A 110 11.23 3.58 -0.71
CA GLY A 110 11.27 4.96 -0.23
C GLY A 110 11.29 5.99 -1.36
N GLU A 111 11.92 5.65 -2.47
CA GLU A 111 11.95 6.51 -3.66
C GLU A 111 10.57 6.76 -4.25
N ILE A 112 9.78 5.69 -4.46
CA ILE A 112 8.41 5.82 -5.01
C ILE A 112 7.50 6.52 -4.00
N LEU A 113 7.56 6.12 -2.73
CA LEU A 113 6.74 6.72 -1.68
C LEU A 113 7.01 8.22 -1.55
N SER A 114 8.28 8.61 -1.49
CA SER A 114 8.69 10.01 -1.39
C SER A 114 8.29 10.82 -2.63
N ALA A 115 8.52 10.29 -3.83
CA ALA A 115 8.17 10.97 -5.08
C ALA A 115 6.67 11.28 -5.18
N LEU A 116 5.82 10.36 -4.74
CA LEU A 116 4.36 10.50 -4.79
C LEU A 116 3.75 11.13 -3.53
N GLY A 117 4.56 11.47 -2.54
CA GLY A 117 4.08 12.07 -1.28
C GLY A 117 3.25 11.10 -0.42
N ILE A 118 3.46 9.81 -0.57
CA ILE A 118 2.78 8.79 0.22
C ILE A 118 3.54 8.62 1.55
N PRO A 119 2.87 8.68 2.71
CA PRO A 119 3.53 8.55 4.01
C PRO A 119 4.23 7.19 4.16
N GLU A 120 5.54 7.20 4.31
CA GLU A 120 6.33 5.96 4.45
C GLU A 120 6.06 5.24 5.78
N GLY A 121 5.82 6.00 6.84
CA GLY A 121 5.65 5.48 8.20
C GLY A 121 4.40 4.64 8.44
N ILE A 122 3.46 4.57 7.48
CA ILE A 122 2.24 3.77 7.65
C ILE A 122 2.42 2.30 7.26
N PHE A 123 3.53 1.95 6.62
CA PHE A 123 3.78 0.60 6.12
C PHE A 123 4.46 -0.27 7.17
N THR A 124 3.96 -1.49 7.37
CA THR A 124 4.58 -2.49 8.23
C THR A 124 5.71 -3.21 7.50
N PRO A 125 6.68 -3.81 8.22
CA PRO A 125 7.67 -4.66 7.60
C PRO A 125 7.05 -5.77 6.77
N ILE A 126 7.73 -6.18 5.69
CA ILE A 126 7.26 -7.23 4.78
C ILE A 126 7.80 -8.57 5.26
N ASP A 127 6.89 -9.49 5.58
CA ASP A 127 7.21 -10.84 6.02
C ASP A 127 7.19 -11.83 4.85
N ARG A 128 7.99 -12.87 4.96
CA ARG A 128 7.94 -13.98 4.01
C ARG A 128 6.61 -14.72 4.09
N ALA A 129 6.17 -15.27 2.96
CA ALA A 129 5.01 -16.16 2.94
C ALA A 129 5.22 -17.33 3.94
N GLY A 130 4.16 -17.67 4.67
CA GLY A 130 4.20 -18.71 5.69
C GLY A 130 4.76 -18.28 7.05
N THR A 131 5.10 -17.00 7.24
CA THR A 131 5.50 -16.48 8.55
C THR A 131 4.33 -16.55 9.53
N LEU A 132 4.55 -17.12 10.70
CA LEU A 132 3.55 -17.13 11.78
C LEU A 132 3.45 -15.74 12.41
N ARG A 133 2.26 -15.17 12.43
CA ARG A 133 2.00 -13.83 13.00
C ARG A 133 1.18 -13.84 14.28
N GLY A 134 0.92 -14.99 14.83
CA GLY A 134 0.12 -15.09 16.03
C GLY A 134 -0.92 -16.20 15.93
N THR A 135 -1.68 -16.34 16.99
CA THR A 135 -2.78 -17.29 17.11
C THR A 135 -4.07 -16.57 17.43
N PRO A 136 -5.22 -17.08 16.99
CA PRO A 136 -6.52 -16.50 17.34
C PRO A 136 -6.76 -16.46 18.84
#